data_015d015a151556172beaca2dcd3204a3
#
_entry.id   015d015a151556172beaca2dcd3204a3
#
_cell.length_a   1.000
_cell.length_b   1.000
_cell.length_c   1.000
_cell.angle_alpha   90.00
_cell.angle_beta   90.00
_cell.angle_gamma   90.00
#
_symmetry.space_group_name_H-M   'P 1'
#
loop_
_entity.id
_entity.type
_entity.pdbx_description
1 polymer ?
#
loop_
_entity_poly.entity_id
_entity_poly.type
_entity_poly.pdbx_seq_one_letter_code
_entity_poly.pdbx_strand_id
1 'polypeptide(L)'
;SASKYALMGFTEALRAELSKDNIQVHTVLPGLTQSNFEQNMIENNARHSLHAQRSMSAEECAQQILGGVERRINERVLTLKGKMLLLASRLAPRFVDRKMASFVKKLYAKEQQQ
;
A
#
# COMPACT_ATOMS: atom_id res chain seq x y z
N SER A 1 2.67 -8.43 -7.22
CA SER A 1 1.39 -8.10 -6.57
C SER A 1 0.75 -9.31 -5.91
N ALA A 2 0.76 -10.51 -6.53
CA ALA A 2 0.21 -11.73 -5.93
C ALA A 2 0.80 -12.05 -4.55
N SER A 3 2.11 -11.90 -4.37
CA SER A 3 2.78 -12.11 -3.08
C SER A 3 2.28 -11.18 -1.98
N LYS A 4 1.96 -9.93 -2.31
CA LYS A 4 1.41 -8.97 -1.35
C LYS A 4 -0.03 -9.28 -0.96
N TYR A 5 -0.83 -9.78 -1.90
CA TYR A 5 -2.18 -10.27 -1.60
C TYR A 5 -2.14 -11.53 -0.72
N ALA A 6 -1.23 -12.46 -1.02
CA ALA A 6 -1.02 -13.64 -0.19
C ALA A 6 -0.63 -13.26 1.25
N LEU A 7 0.24 -12.26 1.40
CA LEU A 7 0.63 -11.74 2.72
C LEU A 7 -0.56 -11.15 3.49
N MET A 8 -1.47 -10.43 2.82
CA MET A 8 -2.67 -9.89 3.48
C MET A 8 -3.58 -11.02 3.98
N GLY A 9 -3.90 -11.99 3.12
CA GLY A 9 -4.72 -13.14 3.51
C GLY A 9 -4.09 -13.97 4.64
N PHE A 10 -2.78 -14.21 4.58
CA PHE A 10 -2.04 -14.85 5.65
C PHE A 10 -2.12 -14.07 6.97
N THR A 11 -1.98 -12.76 6.92
CA THR A 11 -2.06 -11.90 8.11
C THR A 11 -3.44 -11.91 8.74
N GLU A 12 -4.51 -11.98 7.94
CA GLU A 12 -5.89 -12.11 8.42
C GLU A 12 -6.11 -13.46 9.12
N ALA A 13 -5.66 -14.56 8.53
CA ALA A 13 -5.73 -15.89 9.13
C ALA A 13 -4.94 -15.94 10.44
N LEU A 14 -3.71 -15.45 10.44
CA LEU A 14 -2.85 -15.42 11.62
C LEU A 14 -3.46 -14.58 12.76
N ARG A 15 -4.13 -13.48 12.43
CA ARG A 15 -4.84 -12.65 13.41
C ARG A 15 -5.96 -13.42 14.09
N ALA A 16 -6.72 -14.20 13.32
CA ALA A 16 -7.78 -15.04 13.87
C ALA A 16 -7.22 -16.14 14.78
N GLU A 17 -6.17 -16.82 14.35
CA GLU A 17 -5.55 -17.90 15.12
C GLU A 17 -4.95 -17.42 16.45
N LEU A 18 -4.26 -16.29 16.44
CA LEU A 18 -3.52 -15.77 17.60
C LEU A 18 -4.36 -14.91 18.53
N SER A 19 -5.60 -14.61 18.17
CA SER A 19 -6.50 -13.79 19.00
C SER A 19 -6.74 -14.41 20.40
N LYS A 20 -6.79 -15.73 20.49
CA LYS A 20 -6.93 -16.50 21.75
C LYS A 20 -5.75 -16.33 22.69
N ASP A 21 -4.56 -16.08 22.15
CA ASP A 21 -3.31 -15.96 22.90
C ASP A 21 -2.99 -14.49 23.26
N ASN A 22 -3.96 -13.58 23.02
CA ASN A 22 -3.81 -12.12 23.21
C ASN A 22 -2.65 -11.51 22.42
N ILE A 23 -2.31 -12.12 21.28
CA ILE A 23 -1.30 -11.61 20.34
C ILE A 23 -2.00 -10.77 19.29
N GLN A 24 -1.50 -9.57 19.08
CA GLN A 24 -2.04 -8.65 18.07
C GLN A 24 -1.22 -8.73 16.79
N VAL A 25 -1.91 -8.88 15.67
CA VAL A 25 -1.31 -8.90 14.34
C VAL A 25 -1.76 -7.67 13.57
N HIS A 26 -0.83 -6.77 13.29
CA HIS A 26 -1.08 -5.52 12.61
C HIS A 26 -0.63 -5.57 11.15
N THR A 27 -1.47 -5.10 10.25
CA THR A 27 -1.12 -4.90 8.83
C THR A 27 -0.93 -3.41 8.58
N VAL A 28 0.21 -3.05 8.02
CA VAL A 28 0.51 -1.67 7.66
C VAL A 28 0.66 -1.55 6.15
N LEU A 29 -0.05 -0.60 5.56
CA LEU A 29 0.04 -0.26 4.15
C LEU A 29 0.66 1.15 4.03
N PRO A 30 2.00 1.25 4.02
CA PRO A 30 2.68 2.51 3.79
C PRO A 30 2.42 2.95 2.35
N GLY A 31 2.28 4.24 2.11
CA GLY A 31 2.30 4.76 0.75
C GLY A 31 3.73 4.81 0.20
N LEU A 32 4.03 5.81 -0.63
CA LEU A 32 5.38 6.09 -1.05
C LEU A 32 6.18 6.59 0.16
N THR A 33 7.21 5.82 0.54
CA THR A 33 8.09 6.11 1.67
C THR A 33 9.52 6.23 1.14
N GLN A 34 10.25 7.22 1.62
CA GLN A 34 11.67 7.40 1.29
C GLN A 34 12.45 6.22 1.88
N SER A 35 13.04 5.42 1.02
CA SER A 35 13.85 4.26 1.41
C SER A 35 14.81 3.90 0.28
N ASN A 36 15.78 3.07 0.58
CA ASN A 36 16.72 2.53 -0.42
C ASN A 36 16.11 1.41 -1.28
N PHE A 37 14.79 1.24 -1.24
CA PHE A 37 14.10 0.17 -1.97
C PHE A 37 14.34 0.25 -3.47
N GLU A 38 14.31 1.45 -4.04
CA GLU A 38 14.53 1.65 -5.48
C GLU A 38 15.97 1.31 -5.92
N GLN A 39 16.95 1.59 -5.04
CA GLN A 39 18.36 1.26 -5.31
C GLN A 39 18.62 -0.25 -5.26
N ASN A 40 17.79 -1.00 -4.53
CA ASN A 40 17.92 -2.45 -4.33
C ASN A 40 16.98 -3.27 -5.24
N MET A 41 16.29 -2.63 -6.18
CA MET A 41 15.43 -3.34 -7.14
C MET A 41 16.29 -4.08 -8.17
N ILE A 42 15.99 -5.37 -8.39
CA ILE A 42 16.67 -6.20 -9.41
C ILE A 42 16.32 -5.71 -10.82
N GLU A 43 15.05 -5.31 -11.03
CA GLU A 43 14.57 -4.69 -12.25
C GLU A 43 13.74 -3.46 -11.93
N ASN A 44 14.13 -2.30 -12.47
CA ASN A 44 13.39 -1.07 -12.33
C ASN A 44 12.70 -0.71 -13.66
N ASN A 45 11.61 -1.44 -13.96
CA ASN A 45 10.80 -1.17 -15.15
C ASN A 45 9.70 -0.12 -14.91
N ALA A 46 9.52 0.33 -13.67
CA ALA A 46 8.57 1.38 -13.31
C ALA A 46 9.25 2.75 -13.36
N ARG A 47 9.48 3.25 -14.58
CA ARG A 47 10.12 4.55 -14.78
C ARG A 47 9.27 5.73 -14.29
N HIS A 48 9.84 6.53 -13.42
CA HIS A 48 9.73 8.00 -13.27
C HIS A 48 8.41 8.69 -12.87
N SER A 49 7.22 8.14 -12.98
CA SER A 49 6.00 8.91 -12.64
C SER A 49 5.71 8.99 -11.13
N LEU A 50 6.38 8.17 -10.33
CA LEU A 50 6.17 8.12 -8.87
C LEU A 50 7.05 9.11 -8.10
N HIS A 51 8.18 9.52 -8.65
CA HIS A 51 9.11 10.47 -8.02
C HIS A 51 8.53 11.88 -7.81
N ALA A 52 7.52 12.26 -8.58
CA ALA A 52 6.84 13.56 -8.42
C ALA A 52 5.82 13.59 -7.27
N GLN A 53 5.54 12.47 -6.62
CA GLN A 53 4.61 12.43 -5.48
C GLN A 53 5.38 12.62 -4.17
N ARG A 54 4.80 13.44 -3.29
CA ARG A 54 5.32 13.64 -1.93
C ARG A 54 5.38 12.29 -1.21
N SER A 55 6.58 11.80 -1.00
CA SER A 55 6.86 10.59 -0.24
C SER A 55 6.96 10.92 1.25
N MET A 56 6.53 10.00 2.09
CA MET A 56 6.63 10.08 3.55
C MET A 56 8.08 9.78 3.97
N SER A 57 8.59 10.44 5.00
CA SER A 57 9.89 10.07 5.57
C SER A 57 9.83 8.72 6.30
N ALA A 58 10.97 8.09 6.51
CA ALA A 58 11.03 6.84 7.27
C ALA A 58 10.60 7.05 8.73
N GLU A 59 10.95 8.18 9.31
CA GLU A 59 10.59 8.56 10.68
C GLU A 59 9.08 8.77 10.82
N GLU A 60 8.46 9.51 9.91
CA GLU A 60 7.00 9.69 9.88
C GLU A 60 6.27 8.34 9.73
N CYS A 61 6.79 7.47 8.89
CA CYS A 61 6.26 6.13 8.71
C CYS A 61 6.32 5.33 10.00
N ALA A 62 7.48 5.32 10.67
CA ALA A 62 7.69 4.62 11.95
C ALA A 62 6.75 5.13 13.05
N GLN A 63 6.63 6.45 13.21
CA GLN A 63 5.72 7.06 14.18
C GLN A 63 4.26 6.68 13.93
N GLN A 64 3.83 6.64 12.67
CA GLN A 64 2.49 6.23 12.34
C GLN A 64 2.24 4.74 12.61
N ILE A 65 3.25 3.89 12.41
CA ILE A 65 3.18 2.46 12.75
C ILE A 65 3.00 2.31 14.25
N LEU A 66 3.86 2.92 15.06
CA LEU A 66 3.76 2.88 16.53
C LEU A 66 2.40 3.34 17.03
N GLY A 67 1.93 4.48 16.56
CA GLY A 67 0.59 4.96 16.92
C GLY A 67 -0.56 4.05 16.45
N GLY A 68 -0.35 3.19 15.47
CA GLY A 68 -1.28 2.14 15.06
C GLY A 68 -1.31 0.98 16.05
N VAL A 69 -0.13 0.54 16.47
CA VAL A 69 0.04 -0.54 17.47
C VAL A 69 -0.55 -0.13 18.81
N GLU A 70 -0.22 1.06 19.31
CA GLU A 70 -0.75 1.59 20.57
C GLU A 70 -2.28 1.66 20.60
N ARG A 71 -2.90 2.01 19.47
CA ARG A 71 -4.36 2.11 19.33
C ARG A 71 -5.02 0.78 18.95
N ARG A 72 -4.28 -0.30 18.88
CA ARG A 72 -4.76 -1.65 18.51
C ARG A 72 -5.50 -1.69 17.15
N ILE A 73 -5.01 -0.93 16.17
CA ILE A 73 -5.60 -0.88 14.83
C ILE A 73 -5.07 -2.05 14.01
N ASN A 74 -5.93 -2.99 13.65
CA ASN A 74 -5.56 -4.21 12.91
C ASN A 74 -5.02 -3.94 11.52
N GLU A 75 -5.59 -2.96 10.81
CA GLU A 75 -5.16 -2.57 9.47
C GLU A 75 -5.02 -1.05 9.41
N ARG A 76 -3.83 -0.56 9.06
CA ARG A 76 -3.56 0.86 8.97
C ARG A 76 -2.99 1.26 7.62
N VAL A 77 -3.76 2.03 6.88
CA VAL A 77 -3.31 2.71 5.67
C VAL A 77 -2.75 4.08 6.07
N LEU A 78 -1.48 4.34 5.78
CA LEU A 78 -0.79 5.54 6.26
C LEU A 78 -1.10 6.80 5.45
N THR A 79 -1.51 6.65 4.18
CA THR A 79 -1.79 7.80 3.32
C THR A 79 -3.29 8.05 3.16
N LEU A 80 -3.70 9.33 3.13
CA LEU A 80 -5.09 9.71 2.92
C LEU A 80 -5.62 9.23 1.55
N LYS A 81 -4.80 9.34 0.51
CA LYS A 81 -5.14 8.82 -0.83
C LYS A 81 -5.36 7.31 -0.82
N GLY A 82 -4.52 6.56 -0.09
CA GLY A 82 -4.67 5.12 0.09
C GLY A 82 -5.97 4.76 0.82
N LYS A 83 -6.32 5.50 1.89
CA LYS A 83 -7.59 5.31 2.62
C LYS A 83 -8.80 5.53 1.72
N MET A 84 -8.81 6.61 0.94
CA MET A 84 -9.88 6.90 0.00
C MET A 84 -9.98 5.84 -1.10
N LEU A 85 -8.85 5.37 -1.63
CA LEU A 85 -8.82 4.31 -2.63
C LEU A 85 -9.35 2.99 -2.08
N LEU A 86 -8.93 2.62 -0.86
CA LEU A 86 -9.41 1.41 -0.20
C LEU A 86 -10.92 1.47 0.07
N LEU A 87 -11.40 2.61 0.57
CA LEU A 87 -12.84 2.81 0.79
C LEU A 87 -13.62 2.74 -0.53
N ALA A 88 -13.14 3.42 -1.57
CA ALA A 88 -13.77 3.39 -2.88
C ALA A 88 -13.78 1.99 -3.49
N SER A 89 -12.71 1.20 -3.35
CA SER A 89 -12.64 -0.17 -3.85
C SER A 89 -13.62 -1.11 -3.12
N ARG A 90 -13.89 -0.85 -1.84
CA ARG A 90 -14.90 -1.61 -1.06
C ARG A 90 -16.34 -1.25 -1.43
N LEU A 91 -16.62 0.04 -1.69
CA LEU A 91 -17.98 0.52 -1.98
C LEU A 91 -18.37 0.44 -3.45
N ALA A 92 -17.42 0.67 -4.35
CA ALA A 92 -17.66 0.74 -5.80
C ALA A 92 -16.51 0.11 -6.60
N PRO A 93 -16.28 -1.21 -6.49
CA PRO A 93 -15.12 -1.87 -7.11
C PRO A 93 -15.08 -1.68 -8.63
N ARG A 94 -16.21 -1.82 -9.32
CA ARG A 94 -16.29 -1.63 -10.78
C ARG A 94 -15.92 -0.23 -11.25
N PHE A 95 -16.19 0.79 -10.45
CA PHE A 95 -15.82 2.17 -10.75
C PHE A 95 -14.31 2.37 -10.61
N VAL A 96 -13.74 1.84 -9.53
CA VAL A 96 -12.28 1.88 -9.27
C VAL A 96 -11.54 1.14 -10.38
N ASP A 97 -11.99 -0.04 -10.78
CA ASP A 97 -11.38 -0.84 -11.86
C ASP A 97 -11.33 -0.05 -13.18
N ARG A 98 -12.43 0.61 -13.56
CA ARG A 98 -12.47 1.45 -14.76
C ARG A 98 -11.50 2.62 -14.69
N LYS A 99 -11.41 3.30 -13.54
CA LYS A 99 -10.49 4.42 -13.33
C LYS A 99 -9.04 3.95 -13.35
N MET A 100 -8.74 2.82 -12.71
CA MET A 100 -7.40 2.23 -12.72
C MET A 100 -6.98 1.78 -14.12
N ALA A 101 -7.87 1.13 -14.87
CA ALA A 101 -7.60 0.77 -16.26
C ALA A 101 -7.31 1.99 -17.14
N SER A 102 -8.05 3.09 -16.96
CA SER A 102 -7.81 4.34 -17.67
C SER A 102 -6.48 4.98 -17.28
N PHE A 103 -6.13 4.94 -16.01
CA PHE A 103 -4.87 5.46 -15.49
C PHE A 103 -3.67 4.68 -16.06
N VAL A 104 -3.74 3.36 -16.03
CA VAL A 104 -2.70 2.48 -16.59
C VAL A 104 -2.52 2.72 -18.09
N LYS A 105 -3.61 2.80 -18.88
CA LYS A 105 -3.54 3.14 -20.31
C LYS A 105 -2.81 4.47 -20.56
N LYS A 106 -3.07 5.49 -19.74
CA LYS A 106 -2.39 6.79 -19.88
C LYS A 106 -0.90 6.73 -19.55
N LEU A 107 -0.50 5.89 -18.59
CA LEU A 107 0.91 5.68 -18.26
C LEU A 107 1.65 5.04 -19.43
N TYR A 108 1.13 3.94 -19.98
CA TYR A 108 1.76 3.25 -21.11
C TYR A 108 1.75 4.09 -22.40
N ALA A 109 0.72 4.90 -22.63
CA ALA A 109 0.70 5.80 -23.79
C ALA A 109 1.80 6.88 -23.73
N LYS A 110 2.20 7.32 -22.53
CA LYS A 110 3.33 8.25 -22.36
C LYS A 110 4.67 7.60 -22.58
N GLU A 111 4.82 6.31 -22.29
CA GLU A 111 6.07 5.57 -22.49
C GLU A 111 6.38 5.31 -23.97
N GLN A 112 5.34 5.19 -24.82
CA GLN A 112 5.51 4.97 -26.27
C GLN A 112 5.85 6.24 -27.05
N GLN A 113 5.80 7.43 -26.43
CA GLN A 113 6.10 8.72 -27.07
C GLN A 113 7.50 9.25 -26.69
N GLN A 114 8.30 8.48 -25.97
CA GLN A 114 9.72 8.77 -25.64
C GLN A 114 10.64 7.74 -26.28
#